data_fe822a59f1ea144386213d1d0d052e6c
#
_entry.id   fe822a59f1ea144386213d1d0d052e6c
#
_cell.length_a   1.000
_cell.length_b   1.000
_cell.length_c   1.000
_cell.angle_alpha   90.00
_cell.angle_beta   90.00
_cell.angle_gamma   90.00
#
_symmetry.space_group_name_H-M   'P 1'
#
loop_
_entity.id
_entity.type
_entity.pdbx_description
1 polymer ?
#
loop_
_entity_poly.entity_id
_entity_poly.type
_entity_poly.pdbx_seq_one_letter_code
_entity_poly.pdbx_strand_id
1 'polypeptide(L)'
;MELDGNSCAETSVTFLRQVRANHAEPLIVIWDNGPAHGGDAIRAYLTTPDVRLRLVRLPAYSPDFNPDEAIWGWIREEVTANTCFETRAKVQEHVSQFFRDIARRTDEVKRRCRRILQAQADALAPIIDAILHQPDRVDPTVALV
;
A
#
# COMPACT_ATOMS: atom_id res chain seq x y z
N MET A 1 -11.01 -1.51 4.24
CA MET A 1 -11.90 -2.10 3.22
C MET A 1 -11.50 -3.54 3.03
N GLU A 2 -12.39 -4.47 3.25
CA GLU A 2 -12.19 -5.87 2.89
C GLU A 2 -12.63 -6.04 1.42
N LEU A 3 -11.73 -6.53 0.58
CA LEU A 3 -12.06 -6.94 -0.78
C LEU A 3 -12.44 -8.42 -0.73
N ASP A 4 -13.64 -8.74 -1.17
CA ASP A 4 -14.06 -10.13 -1.35
C ASP A 4 -13.28 -10.74 -2.53
N GLY A 5 -12.56 -11.82 -2.29
CA GLY A 5 -11.86 -12.59 -3.33
C GLY A 5 -10.33 -12.45 -3.29
N ASN A 6 -9.69 -12.98 -4.30
CA ASN A 6 -8.24 -12.88 -4.48
C ASN A 6 -7.85 -11.50 -5.02
N SER A 7 -6.71 -11.00 -4.57
CA SER A 7 -6.14 -9.75 -5.09
C SER A 7 -5.81 -9.90 -6.58
N CYS A 8 -6.34 -9.00 -7.41
CA CYS A 8 -6.11 -8.93 -8.85
C CYS A 8 -6.00 -7.47 -9.31
N ALA A 9 -5.65 -7.22 -10.57
CA ALA A 9 -5.48 -5.87 -11.08
C ALA A 9 -6.77 -5.03 -10.98
N GLU A 10 -7.94 -5.63 -11.15
CA GLU A 10 -9.25 -4.97 -11.06
C GLU A 10 -9.57 -4.54 -9.62
N THR A 11 -9.27 -5.39 -8.63
CA THR A 11 -9.43 -5.03 -7.22
C THR A 11 -8.48 -3.92 -6.82
N SER A 12 -7.26 -3.93 -7.38
CA SER A 12 -6.28 -2.85 -7.20
C SER A 12 -6.76 -1.52 -7.79
N VAL A 13 -7.35 -1.53 -8.99
CA VAL A 13 -7.97 -0.33 -9.57
C VAL A 13 -9.13 0.17 -8.71
N THR A 14 -9.95 -0.73 -8.18
CA THR A 14 -11.05 -0.37 -7.27
C THR A 14 -10.51 0.34 -6.01
N PHE A 15 -9.44 -0.20 -5.43
CA PHE A 15 -8.76 0.44 -4.30
C PHE A 15 -8.23 1.83 -4.67
N LEU A 16 -7.53 1.98 -5.80
CA LEU A 16 -7.00 3.27 -6.24
C LEU A 16 -8.11 4.31 -6.47
N ARG A 17 -9.25 3.89 -7.01
CA ARG A 17 -10.43 4.77 -7.16
C ARG A 17 -10.95 5.26 -5.81
N GLN A 18 -11.00 4.40 -4.80
CA GLN A 18 -11.43 4.78 -3.46
C GLN A 18 -10.43 5.72 -2.78
N VAL A 19 -9.13 5.43 -2.89
CA VAL A 19 -8.08 6.33 -2.40
C VAL A 19 -8.25 7.70 -3.07
N ARG A 20 -8.41 7.73 -4.38
CA ARG A 20 -8.59 8.98 -5.14
C ARG A 20 -9.86 9.75 -4.75
N ALA A 21 -10.96 9.05 -4.48
CA ALA A 21 -12.23 9.68 -4.06
C ALA A 21 -12.15 10.38 -2.69
N ASN A 22 -11.23 9.94 -1.84
CA ASN A 22 -11.04 10.52 -0.49
C ASN A 22 -10.02 11.66 -0.45
N HIS A 23 -9.35 11.98 -1.58
CA HIS A 23 -8.29 12.99 -1.63
C HIS A 23 -8.49 13.88 -2.86
N ALA A 24 -8.52 15.19 -2.69
CA ALA A 24 -8.65 16.15 -3.79
C ALA A 24 -7.29 16.49 -4.44
N GLU A 25 -6.20 16.41 -3.68
CA GLU A 25 -4.85 16.73 -4.10
C GLU A 25 -4.27 15.67 -5.07
N PRO A 26 -3.25 16.01 -5.86
CA PRO A 26 -2.45 15.01 -6.56
C PRO A 26 -1.83 14.00 -5.59
N LEU A 27 -1.83 12.72 -5.94
CA LEU A 27 -1.37 11.65 -5.08
C LEU A 27 -0.14 10.95 -5.67
N ILE A 28 0.78 10.61 -4.79
CA ILE A 28 1.84 9.63 -5.05
C ILE A 28 1.53 8.41 -4.19
N VAL A 29 1.26 7.28 -4.80
CA VAL A 29 1.02 6.01 -4.11
C VAL A 29 2.27 5.16 -4.25
N ILE A 30 2.83 4.77 -3.11
CA ILE A 30 3.98 3.86 -3.05
C ILE A 30 3.42 2.45 -2.92
N TRP A 31 3.86 1.54 -3.79
CA TRP A 31 3.31 0.21 -3.88
C TRP A 31 4.39 -0.85 -4.07
N ASP A 32 4.18 -2.03 -3.54
CA ASP A 32 5.06 -3.15 -3.78
C ASP A 32 4.85 -3.76 -5.19
N ASN A 33 5.64 -4.79 -5.52
CA ASN A 33 5.58 -5.48 -6.81
C ASN A 33 4.67 -6.71 -6.77
N GLY A 34 3.66 -6.74 -5.91
CA GLY A 34 2.67 -7.82 -5.88
C GLY A 34 2.03 -8.06 -7.24
N PRO A 35 1.69 -9.31 -7.60
CA PRO A 35 1.13 -9.64 -8.92
C PRO A 35 -0.13 -8.85 -9.27
N ALA A 36 -0.93 -8.49 -8.27
CA ALA A 36 -2.13 -7.70 -8.44
C ALA A 36 -1.86 -6.20 -8.67
N HIS A 37 -0.64 -5.74 -8.44
CA HIS A 37 -0.26 -4.32 -8.49
C HIS A 37 0.27 -3.89 -9.87
N GLY A 38 0.06 -4.70 -10.91
CA GLY A 38 0.50 -4.43 -12.27
C GLY A 38 -0.56 -4.77 -13.31
N GLY A 39 -0.19 -4.61 -14.59
CA GLY A 39 -1.03 -4.99 -15.71
C GLY A 39 -1.73 -3.83 -16.41
N ASP A 40 -2.46 -4.16 -17.47
CA ASP A 40 -3.05 -3.18 -18.38
C ASP A 40 -4.20 -2.40 -17.73
N ALA A 41 -4.95 -3.02 -16.82
CA ALA A 41 -6.04 -2.36 -16.10
C ALA A 41 -5.54 -1.17 -15.26
N ILE A 42 -4.41 -1.33 -14.57
CA ILE A 42 -3.81 -0.26 -13.78
C ILE A 42 -3.24 0.82 -14.70
N ARG A 43 -2.52 0.42 -15.78
CA ARG A 43 -2.00 1.39 -16.76
C ARG A 43 -3.13 2.22 -17.38
N ALA A 44 -4.20 1.57 -17.82
CA ALA A 44 -5.36 2.25 -18.38
C ALA A 44 -6.00 3.21 -17.38
N TYR A 45 -6.11 2.82 -16.11
CA TYR A 45 -6.64 3.69 -15.07
C TYR A 45 -5.75 4.92 -14.86
N LEU A 46 -4.44 4.76 -14.76
CA LEU A 46 -3.50 5.87 -14.52
C LEU A 46 -3.44 6.89 -15.69
N THR A 47 -3.73 6.43 -16.92
CA THR A 47 -3.79 7.31 -18.10
C THR A 47 -5.15 7.95 -18.30
N THR A 48 -6.14 7.62 -17.48
CA THR A 48 -7.46 8.29 -17.52
C THR A 48 -7.29 9.78 -17.18
N PRO A 49 -7.90 10.72 -17.96
CA PRO A 49 -7.86 12.14 -17.64
C PRO A 49 -8.32 12.40 -16.20
N ASP A 50 -7.69 13.38 -15.56
CA ASP A 50 -8.00 13.87 -14.20
C ASP A 50 -7.79 12.90 -13.04
N VAL A 51 -7.22 11.71 -13.27
CA VAL A 51 -6.89 10.78 -12.17
C VAL A 51 -5.90 11.39 -11.17
N ARG A 52 -4.93 12.20 -11.65
CA ARG A 52 -3.94 12.91 -10.82
C ARG A 52 -3.29 12.03 -9.76
N LEU A 53 -2.90 10.80 -10.17
CA LEU A 53 -2.27 9.80 -9.32
C LEU A 53 -1.03 9.25 -10.03
N ARG A 54 0.06 9.14 -9.28
CA ARG A 54 1.32 8.52 -9.72
C ARG A 54 1.58 7.31 -8.84
N LEU A 55 2.05 6.22 -9.45
CA LEU A 55 2.51 5.05 -8.71
C LEU A 55 4.05 5.04 -8.67
N VAL A 56 4.60 4.87 -7.50
CA VAL A 56 6.02 4.59 -7.28
C VAL A 56 6.13 3.17 -6.74
N ARG A 57 6.88 2.32 -7.45
CA ARG A 57 7.06 0.94 -7.06
C ARG A 57 8.28 0.81 -6.16
N LEU A 58 8.12 0.03 -5.09
CA LEU A 58 9.26 -0.39 -4.26
C LEU A 58 10.20 -1.29 -5.06
N PRO A 59 11.49 -1.37 -4.72
CA PRO A 59 12.39 -2.36 -5.30
C PRO A 59 11.82 -3.77 -5.13
N ALA A 60 12.15 -4.66 -6.06
CA ALA A 60 11.78 -6.06 -5.92
C ALA A 60 12.40 -6.67 -4.64
N TYR A 61 11.65 -7.50 -3.96
CA TYR A 61 12.11 -8.20 -2.73
C TYR A 61 12.61 -7.27 -1.62
N SER A 62 11.98 -6.12 -1.42
CA SER A 62 12.40 -5.11 -0.45
C SER A 62 11.39 -4.92 0.69
N PRO A 63 11.20 -5.90 1.57
CA PRO A 63 10.27 -5.79 2.70
C PRO A 63 10.69 -4.67 3.68
N ASP A 64 11.99 -4.34 3.73
CA ASP A 64 12.52 -3.27 4.59
C ASP A 64 12.03 -1.87 4.19
N PHE A 65 11.47 -1.72 3.01
CA PHE A 65 10.85 -0.48 2.53
C PHE A 65 9.32 -0.52 2.54
N ASN A 66 8.70 -1.65 2.94
CA ASN A 66 7.25 -1.79 2.97
C ASN A 66 6.73 -1.68 4.40
N PRO A 67 6.09 -0.57 4.82
CA PRO A 67 5.58 -0.41 6.18
C PRO A 67 4.48 -1.43 6.54
N ASP A 68 3.82 -2.03 5.55
CA ASP A 68 2.81 -3.05 5.78
C ASP A 68 3.41 -4.32 6.44
N GLU A 69 4.70 -4.58 6.23
CA GLU A 69 5.39 -5.69 6.90
C GLU A 69 5.41 -5.53 8.44
N ALA A 70 5.52 -4.31 8.93
CA ALA A 70 5.40 -4.05 10.37
C ALA A 70 3.99 -4.34 10.89
N ILE A 71 2.96 -4.04 10.10
CA ILE A 71 1.56 -4.34 10.43
C ILE A 71 1.29 -5.84 10.36
N TRP A 72 1.80 -6.54 9.34
CA TRP A 72 1.69 -8.00 9.23
C TRP A 72 2.42 -8.71 10.39
N GLY A 73 3.60 -8.20 10.80
CA GLY A 73 4.30 -8.67 11.99
C GLY A 73 3.43 -8.51 13.23
N TRP A 74 2.80 -7.36 13.39
CA TRP A 74 1.94 -7.07 14.52
C TRP A 74 0.67 -7.95 14.55
N ILE A 75 0.04 -8.20 13.40
CA ILE A 75 -1.08 -9.16 13.31
C ILE A 75 -0.62 -10.54 13.75
N ARG A 76 0.56 -10.98 13.31
CA ARG A 76 1.11 -12.28 13.76
C ARG A 76 1.28 -12.31 15.27
N GLU A 77 1.78 -11.26 15.88
CA GLU A 77 1.99 -11.18 17.34
C GLU A 77 0.68 -11.19 18.12
N GLU A 78 -0.28 -10.33 17.77
CA GLU A 78 -1.50 -10.12 18.57
C GLU A 78 -2.68 -11.03 18.19
N VAL A 79 -2.74 -11.50 16.95
CA VAL A 79 -3.91 -12.23 16.45
C VAL A 79 -3.62 -13.71 16.28
N THR A 80 -2.50 -14.07 15.62
CA THR A 80 -2.29 -15.46 15.20
C THR A 80 -1.26 -16.22 16.03
N ALA A 81 -0.38 -15.54 16.76
CA ALA A 81 0.59 -16.21 17.60
C ALA A 81 -0.12 -17.01 18.71
N ASN A 82 0.25 -18.31 18.80
CA ASN A 82 -0.29 -19.24 19.80
C ASN A 82 -1.82 -19.43 19.78
N THR A 83 -2.49 -19.04 18.69
CA THR A 83 -3.94 -19.20 18.52
C THR A 83 -4.24 -20.19 17.39
N CYS A 84 -4.98 -21.24 17.71
CA CYS A 84 -5.50 -22.17 16.72
C CYS A 84 -6.95 -21.77 16.41
N PHE A 85 -7.20 -21.31 15.19
CA PHE A 85 -8.54 -20.94 14.75
C PHE A 85 -9.23 -22.15 14.13
N GLU A 86 -10.47 -22.40 14.52
CA GLU A 86 -11.27 -23.51 13.99
C GLU A 86 -11.66 -23.29 12.51
N THR A 87 -11.82 -22.04 12.08
CA THR A 87 -12.26 -21.71 10.72
C THR A 87 -11.55 -20.46 10.17
N ARG A 88 -11.45 -20.37 8.83
CA ARG A 88 -10.98 -19.16 8.14
C ARG A 88 -11.81 -17.92 8.50
N ALA A 89 -13.13 -18.08 8.68
CA ALA A 89 -14.01 -16.98 9.05
C ALA A 89 -13.63 -16.38 10.42
N LYS A 90 -13.21 -17.21 11.38
CA LYS A 90 -12.73 -16.74 12.69
C LYS A 90 -11.43 -15.94 12.56
N VAL A 91 -10.49 -16.40 11.75
CA VAL A 91 -9.27 -15.61 11.44
C VAL A 91 -9.64 -14.24 10.89
N GLN A 92 -10.52 -14.21 9.88
CA GLN A 92 -10.96 -12.98 9.24
C GLN A 92 -11.64 -12.01 10.24
N GLU A 93 -12.52 -12.53 11.10
CA GLU A 93 -13.16 -11.74 12.15
C GLU A 93 -12.14 -11.06 13.08
N HIS A 94 -11.14 -11.80 13.57
CA HIS A 94 -10.11 -11.28 14.45
C HIS A 94 -9.18 -10.27 13.75
N VAL A 95 -8.79 -10.56 12.51
CA VAL A 95 -8.00 -9.63 11.69
C VAL A 95 -8.78 -8.33 11.44
N SER A 96 -10.06 -8.42 11.10
CA SER A 96 -10.92 -7.24 10.91
C SER A 96 -11.07 -6.44 12.19
N GLN A 97 -11.19 -7.11 13.34
CA GLN A 97 -11.21 -6.43 14.64
C GLN A 97 -9.89 -5.73 14.92
N PHE A 98 -8.77 -6.40 14.68
CA PHE A 98 -7.43 -5.80 14.82
C PHE A 98 -7.32 -4.50 14.01
N PHE A 99 -7.73 -4.49 12.73
CA PHE A 99 -7.68 -3.27 11.92
C PHE A 99 -8.57 -2.13 12.45
N ARG A 100 -9.74 -2.45 13.02
CA ARG A 100 -10.56 -1.45 13.70
C ARG A 100 -9.87 -0.86 14.93
N ASP A 101 -9.17 -1.69 15.68
CA ASP A 101 -8.50 -1.29 16.92
C ASP A 101 -7.24 -0.47 16.66
N ILE A 102 -6.40 -0.86 15.69
CA ILE A 102 -5.19 -0.10 15.35
C ILE A 102 -5.50 1.28 14.75
N ALA A 103 -6.67 1.46 14.12
CA ALA A 103 -7.10 2.78 13.65
C ALA A 103 -7.17 3.81 14.78
N ARG A 104 -7.32 3.38 16.03
CA ARG A 104 -7.33 4.22 17.23
C ARG A 104 -5.96 4.29 17.93
N ARG A 105 -5.01 3.44 17.51
CA ARG A 105 -3.66 3.31 18.12
C ARG A 105 -2.60 3.96 17.21
N THR A 106 -2.88 5.17 16.72
CA THR A 106 -2.07 5.85 15.69
C THR A 106 -0.61 6.05 16.10
N ASP A 107 -0.33 6.34 17.38
CA ASP A 107 1.03 6.55 17.87
C ASP A 107 1.83 5.22 17.87
N GLU A 108 1.18 4.12 18.15
CA GLU A 108 1.80 2.80 18.09
C GLU A 108 2.06 2.37 16.65
N VAL A 109 1.12 2.62 15.73
CA VAL A 109 1.33 2.44 14.29
C VAL A 109 2.55 3.21 13.82
N LYS A 110 2.62 4.51 14.13
CA LYS A 110 3.78 5.37 13.79
C LYS A 110 5.09 4.82 14.36
N ARG A 111 5.07 4.39 15.62
CA ARG A 111 6.25 3.84 16.28
C ARG A 111 6.75 2.56 15.62
N ARG A 112 5.85 1.63 15.29
CA ARG A 112 6.19 0.35 14.64
C ARG A 112 6.68 0.55 13.20
N CYS A 113 6.06 1.46 12.45
CA CYS A 113 6.42 1.72 11.06
C CYS A 113 7.60 2.71 10.90
N ARG A 114 7.98 3.45 11.93
CA ARG A 114 8.93 4.59 11.85
C ARG A 114 10.20 4.27 11.08
N ARG A 115 10.87 3.15 11.41
CA ARG A 115 12.15 2.78 10.80
C ARG A 115 11.98 2.48 9.32
N ILE A 116 10.94 1.76 8.97
CA ILE A 116 10.63 1.38 7.58
C ILE A 116 10.24 2.63 6.78
N LEU A 117 9.39 3.48 7.34
CA LEU A 117 8.98 4.74 6.69
C LEU A 117 10.16 5.68 6.46
N GLN A 118 11.11 5.76 7.40
CA GLN A 118 12.32 6.56 7.20
C GLN A 118 13.18 5.98 6.08
N ALA A 119 13.44 4.68 6.08
CA ALA A 119 14.22 4.01 5.03
C ALA A 119 13.54 4.15 3.65
N GLN A 120 12.22 4.02 3.61
CA GLN A 120 11.42 4.25 2.39
C GLN A 120 11.55 5.69 1.91
N ALA A 121 11.40 6.67 2.81
CA ALA A 121 11.50 8.09 2.45
C ALA A 121 12.88 8.43 1.89
N ASP A 122 13.95 7.95 2.51
CA ASP A 122 15.32 8.19 2.07
C ASP A 122 15.57 7.57 0.68
N ALA A 123 15.10 6.35 0.45
CA ALA A 123 15.25 5.65 -0.82
C ALA A 123 14.44 6.30 -1.96
N LEU A 124 13.24 6.82 -1.66
CA LEU A 124 12.33 7.37 -2.66
C LEU A 124 12.50 8.87 -2.90
N ALA A 125 13.22 9.59 -2.03
CA ALA A 125 13.38 11.03 -2.13
C ALA A 125 13.79 11.52 -3.54
N PRO A 126 14.78 10.94 -4.24
CA PRO A 126 15.15 11.40 -5.57
C PRO A 126 14.05 11.22 -6.62
N ILE A 127 13.28 10.14 -6.51
CA ILE A 127 12.19 9.83 -7.44
C ILE A 127 11.01 10.78 -7.22
N ILE A 128 10.65 10.99 -5.96
CA ILE A 128 9.56 11.91 -5.59
C ILE A 128 9.93 13.33 -6.02
N ASP A 129 11.18 13.75 -5.81
CA ASP A 129 11.68 15.04 -6.25
C ASP A 129 11.57 15.21 -7.77
N ALA A 130 11.96 14.19 -8.54
CA ALA A 130 11.83 14.20 -10.00
C ALA A 130 10.35 14.30 -10.44
N ILE A 131 9.43 13.60 -9.78
CA ILE A 131 8.00 13.68 -10.07
C ILE A 131 7.46 15.10 -9.80
N LEU A 132 7.87 15.72 -8.71
CA LEU A 132 7.39 17.03 -8.30
C LEU A 132 7.90 18.15 -9.21
N HIS A 133 9.17 18.07 -9.67
CA HIS A 133 9.79 19.13 -10.45
C HIS A 133 9.70 18.92 -11.97
N GLN A 134 9.49 17.71 -12.46
CA GLN A 134 9.39 17.39 -13.89
C GLN A 134 8.26 16.37 -14.14
N PRO A 135 7.00 16.69 -13.82
CA PRO A 135 5.89 15.73 -13.88
C PRO A 135 5.66 15.14 -15.28
N ASP A 136 5.93 15.91 -16.35
CA ASP A 136 5.69 15.50 -17.74
C ASP A 136 6.77 14.54 -18.29
N ARG A 137 7.90 14.40 -17.60
CA ARG A 137 9.01 13.52 -17.99
C ARG A 137 9.04 12.19 -17.26
N VAL A 138 8.21 12.03 -16.26
CA VAL A 138 8.19 10.82 -15.42
C VAL A 138 7.01 9.97 -15.84
N ASP A 139 7.29 8.70 -16.16
CA ASP A 139 6.24 7.71 -16.40
C ASP A 139 5.26 7.69 -15.22
N PRO A 140 3.93 7.62 -15.46
CA PRO A 140 2.95 7.51 -14.38
C PRO A 140 3.18 6.32 -13.45
N THR A 141 3.96 5.33 -13.89
CA THR A 141 4.39 4.19 -13.05
C THR A 141 5.91 4.17 -12.98
N VAL A 142 6.48 4.79 -11.97
CA VAL A 142 7.94 4.79 -11.74
C VAL A 142 8.33 3.59 -10.90
N ALA A 143 9.38 2.89 -11.29
CA ALA A 143 9.99 1.82 -10.50
C ALA A 143 11.35 2.29 -9.96
N LEU A 144 11.64 1.91 -8.72
CA LEU A 144 13.01 1.95 -8.20
C LEU A 144 13.82 0.87 -8.92
N VAL A 145 14.93 1.25 -9.52
CA VAL A 145 15.92 0.34 -10.14
C VAL A 145 16.86 -0.17 -9.07
#